data_8692d294b8bca4247941a9c19f07aff0
#
_entry.id   8692d294b8bca4247941a9c19f07aff0
#
_cell.length_a   1.000
_cell.length_b   1.000
_cell.length_c   1.000
_cell.angle_alpha   90.00
_cell.angle_beta   90.00
_cell.angle_gamma   90.00
#
_symmetry.space_group_name_H-M   'P 1'
#
loop_
_entity.id
_entity.type
_entity.pdbx_description
1 polymer ?
#
loop_
_entity_poly.entity_id
_entity_poly.type
_entity_poly.pdbx_seq_one_letter_code
_entity_poly.pdbx_strand_id
1 'polypeptide(L)'
;MSTSKKKERKTTIFGVLINMTEQMKQEVNQCMFDYSFMFRFSFKRLVEIEREHELDEDRKKAIQQLEKDVSSRTGYPIRVAKDAVADANELLTARHTLMVEYHELWKERYENTKAKYERFKQNPNVNHRSFHMLGLQNKMERQLKQIQFYEQHILQYTFPSIVFRGRKNFEELQKGNLSKEKWNELRNGRMSSRGDATKGGNPNLRVLETEEGFALQMISNRKV
;
A
#
# COMPACT_ATOMS: atom_id res chain seq x y z
N MET A 1 -23.11 -26.04 20.46
CA MET A 1 -23.87 -25.02 19.69
C MET A 1 -22.89 -24.06 19.05
N SER A 2 -22.67 -24.20 17.76
CA SER A 2 -21.73 -23.35 17.00
C SER A 2 -22.47 -22.08 16.61
N THR A 3 -22.11 -20.94 17.22
CA THR A 3 -22.60 -19.62 16.80
C THR A 3 -21.94 -19.22 15.50
N SER A 4 -22.64 -19.41 14.40
CA SER A 4 -22.27 -18.91 13.09
C SER A 4 -22.10 -17.38 13.17
N LYS A 5 -20.87 -16.89 13.16
CA LYS A 5 -20.58 -15.46 13.00
C LYS A 5 -21.15 -15.01 11.65
N LYS A 6 -22.25 -14.24 11.71
CA LYS A 6 -22.80 -13.55 10.53
C LYS A 6 -21.67 -12.72 9.92
N LYS A 7 -21.24 -13.06 8.69
CA LYS A 7 -20.33 -12.22 7.91
C LYS A 7 -21.01 -10.87 7.68
N GLU A 8 -20.47 -9.82 8.29
CA GLU A 8 -20.91 -8.45 8.00
C GLU A 8 -20.70 -8.18 6.51
N ARG A 9 -21.78 -7.82 5.82
CA ARG A 9 -21.71 -7.41 4.42
C ARG A 9 -21.13 -6.00 4.39
N LYS A 10 -19.90 -5.87 3.90
CA LYS A 10 -19.30 -4.56 3.60
C LYS A 10 -19.98 -4.00 2.34
N THR A 11 -20.66 -2.88 2.48
CA THR A 11 -21.25 -2.16 1.35
C THR A 11 -20.39 -0.97 1.01
N THR A 12 -19.98 -0.84 -0.25
CA THR A 12 -19.27 0.33 -0.76
C THR A 12 -20.27 1.20 -1.51
N ILE A 13 -20.39 2.46 -1.11
CA ILE A 13 -21.22 3.45 -1.76
C ILE A 13 -20.30 4.46 -2.45
N PHE A 14 -20.59 4.74 -3.71
CA PHE A 14 -19.91 5.77 -4.48
C PHE A 14 -20.83 6.99 -4.60
N GLY A 15 -20.25 8.17 -4.41
CA GLY A 15 -20.94 9.43 -4.57
C GLY A 15 -20.01 10.49 -5.18
N VAL A 16 -20.62 11.52 -5.74
CA VAL A 16 -19.91 12.69 -6.27
C VAL A 16 -20.34 13.90 -5.46
N LEU A 17 -19.38 14.68 -4.99
CA LEU A 17 -19.66 15.95 -4.33
C LEU A 17 -20.07 16.98 -5.39
N ILE A 18 -21.25 17.51 -5.23
CA ILE A 18 -21.83 18.58 -6.06
C ILE A 18 -22.00 19.86 -5.23
N ASN A 19 -22.24 20.98 -5.90
CA ASN A 19 -22.48 22.27 -5.24
C ASN A 19 -21.36 22.76 -4.31
N MET A 20 -20.10 22.43 -4.64
CA MET A 20 -18.95 22.90 -3.89
C MET A 20 -18.51 24.28 -4.38
N THR A 21 -18.35 25.22 -3.44
CA THR A 21 -17.69 26.50 -3.72
C THR A 21 -16.19 26.28 -4.02
N GLU A 22 -15.52 27.22 -4.66
CA GLU A 22 -14.08 27.13 -4.92
C GLU A 22 -13.27 27.05 -3.62
N GLN A 23 -13.72 27.74 -2.56
CA GLN A 23 -13.09 27.65 -1.24
C GLN A 23 -13.22 26.23 -0.67
N MET A 24 -14.40 25.61 -0.71
CA MET A 24 -14.61 24.23 -0.25
C MET A 24 -13.76 23.24 -1.03
N LYS A 25 -13.63 23.41 -2.36
CA LYS A 25 -12.74 22.57 -3.17
C LYS A 25 -11.28 22.69 -2.74
N GLN A 26 -10.82 23.92 -2.49
CA GLN A 26 -9.45 24.17 -2.01
C GLN A 26 -9.21 23.51 -0.64
N GLU A 27 -10.13 23.63 0.30
CA GLU A 27 -10.06 23.01 1.62
C GLU A 27 -10.02 21.47 1.53
N VAL A 28 -10.90 20.86 0.74
CA VAL A 28 -10.92 19.41 0.52
C VAL A 28 -9.61 18.95 -0.12
N ASN A 29 -9.12 19.63 -1.14
CA ASN A 29 -7.85 19.31 -1.79
C ASN A 29 -6.67 19.43 -0.83
N GLN A 30 -6.67 20.45 0.05
CA GLN A 30 -5.64 20.58 1.07
C GLN A 30 -5.70 19.45 2.08
N CYS A 31 -6.88 19.08 2.57
CA CYS A 31 -7.04 17.93 3.47
C CYS A 31 -6.53 16.62 2.84
N MET A 32 -6.85 16.38 1.56
CA MET A 32 -6.37 15.21 0.83
C MET A 32 -4.84 15.24 0.63
N PHE A 33 -4.27 16.42 0.37
CA PHE A 33 -2.83 16.60 0.25
C PHE A 33 -2.13 16.28 1.58
N ASP A 34 -2.60 16.85 2.68
CA ASP A 34 -2.03 16.66 4.01
C ASP A 34 -2.17 15.20 4.46
N TYR A 35 -3.32 14.57 4.24
CA TYR A 35 -3.50 13.15 4.52
C TYR A 35 -2.53 12.27 3.71
N SER A 36 -2.37 12.57 2.44
CA SER A 36 -1.43 11.84 1.57
C SER A 36 0.03 12.04 1.99
N PHE A 37 0.36 13.22 2.55
CA PHE A 37 1.66 13.47 3.18
C PHE A 37 1.83 12.61 4.43
N MET A 38 0.86 12.66 5.37
CA MET A 38 0.85 11.84 6.59
C MET A 38 1.05 10.36 6.27
N PHE A 39 0.30 9.85 5.31
CA PHE A 39 0.38 8.45 4.86
C PHE A 39 1.78 8.07 4.35
N ARG A 40 2.39 8.87 3.46
CA ARG A 40 3.74 8.58 2.93
C ARG A 40 4.83 8.70 3.98
N PHE A 41 4.73 9.71 4.85
CA PHE A 41 5.64 9.89 5.98
C PHE A 41 5.55 8.69 6.93
N SER A 42 4.33 8.29 7.30
CA SER A 42 4.09 7.12 8.15
C SER A 42 4.63 5.85 7.54
N PHE A 43 4.41 5.61 6.24
CA PHE A 43 4.95 4.44 5.56
C PHE A 43 6.48 4.34 5.68
N LYS A 44 7.19 5.45 5.43
CA LYS A 44 8.65 5.48 5.57
C LYS A 44 9.09 5.16 7.01
N ARG A 45 8.45 5.77 8.00
CA ARG A 45 8.78 5.54 9.43
C ARG A 45 8.43 4.14 9.90
N LEU A 46 7.34 3.56 9.42
CA LEU A 46 6.98 2.17 9.72
C LEU A 46 8.01 1.17 9.20
N VAL A 47 8.56 1.39 8.00
CA VAL A 47 9.67 0.57 7.49
C VAL A 47 10.90 0.64 8.41
N GLU A 48 11.21 1.81 8.94
CA GLU A 48 12.30 2.00 9.89
C GLU A 48 12.00 1.29 11.22
N ILE A 49 10.81 1.47 11.77
CA ILE A 49 10.35 0.81 13.00
C ILE A 49 10.43 -0.72 12.91
N GLU A 50 10.01 -1.30 11.77
CA GLU A 50 10.09 -2.75 11.55
C GLU A 50 11.52 -3.29 11.53
N ARG A 51 12.48 -2.46 11.12
CA ARG A 51 13.90 -2.83 11.12
C ARG A 51 14.57 -2.64 12.48
N GLU A 52 14.15 -1.64 13.25
CA GLU A 52 14.78 -1.25 14.50
C GLU A 52 14.28 -2.05 15.70
N HIS A 53 13.06 -2.62 15.61
CA HIS A 53 12.40 -3.27 16.73
C HIS A 53 12.05 -4.73 16.44
N GLU A 54 12.73 -5.65 17.11
CA GLU A 54 12.46 -7.09 17.00
C GLU A 54 11.23 -7.51 17.84
N LEU A 55 11.00 -6.84 18.97
CA LEU A 55 9.91 -7.17 19.89
C LEU A 55 8.61 -6.43 19.52
N ASP A 56 7.51 -7.16 19.53
CA ASP A 56 6.17 -6.62 19.21
C ASP A 56 5.74 -5.49 20.13
N GLU A 57 6.11 -5.55 21.41
CA GLU A 57 5.78 -4.52 22.39
C GLU A 57 6.46 -3.17 22.11
N ASP A 58 7.74 -3.20 21.73
CA ASP A 58 8.48 -1.98 21.41
C ASP A 58 8.03 -1.41 20.09
N ARG A 59 7.69 -2.25 19.12
CA ARG A 59 7.07 -1.88 17.86
C ARG A 59 5.74 -1.18 18.06
N LYS A 60 4.86 -1.70 18.93
CA LYS A 60 3.58 -1.05 19.29
C LYS A 60 3.78 0.34 19.90
N LYS A 61 4.75 0.48 20.84
CA LYS A 61 5.08 1.78 21.44
C LYS A 61 5.59 2.77 20.40
N ALA A 62 6.49 2.33 19.51
CA ALA A 62 7.02 3.16 18.43
C ALA A 62 5.93 3.62 17.46
N ILE A 63 4.97 2.76 17.12
CA ILE A 63 3.80 3.13 16.30
C ILE A 63 2.93 4.16 17.02
N GLN A 64 2.66 4.00 18.32
CA GLN A 64 1.90 4.98 19.09
C GLN A 64 2.61 6.34 19.17
N GLN A 65 3.94 6.35 19.26
CA GLN A 65 4.72 7.57 19.20
C GLN A 65 4.65 8.21 17.83
N LEU A 66 4.75 7.42 16.75
CA LEU A 66 4.58 7.89 15.37
C LEU A 66 3.23 8.59 15.15
N GLU A 67 2.14 8.05 15.70
CA GLU A 67 0.81 8.67 15.62
C GLU A 67 0.80 10.08 16.24
N LYS A 68 1.45 10.25 17.39
CA LYS A 68 1.58 11.55 18.06
C LYS A 68 2.43 12.52 17.26
N ASP A 69 3.56 12.03 16.71
CA ASP A 69 4.48 12.84 15.92
C ASP A 69 3.83 13.33 14.62
N VAL A 70 3.06 12.47 13.94
CA VAL A 70 2.29 12.84 12.76
C VAL A 70 1.24 13.89 13.08
N SER A 71 0.48 13.70 14.16
CA SER A 71 -0.52 14.67 14.64
C SER A 71 0.11 16.03 14.96
N SER A 72 1.21 16.03 15.71
CA SER A 72 1.93 17.25 16.09
C SER A 72 2.49 18.01 14.88
N ARG A 73 3.08 17.30 13.91
CA ARG A 73 3.68 17.90 12.71
C ARG A 73 2.67 18.52 11.76
N THR A 74 1.47 17.95 11.69
CA THR A 74 0.46 18.37 10.72
C THR A 74 -0.63 19.25 11.31
N GLY A 75 -0.72 19.32 12.65
CA GLY A 75 -1.78 20.04 13.35
C GLY A 75 -3.15 19.35 13.31
N TYR A 76 -3.24 18.18 12.67
CA TYR A 76 -4.49 17.42 12.62
C TYR A 76 -4.75 16.66 13.93
N PRO A 77 -6.03 16.41 14.29
CA PRO A 77 -6.36 15.57 15.43
C PRO A 77 -5.69 14.21 15.34
N ILE A 78 -5.24 13.69 16.47
CA ILE A 78 -4.54 12.40 16.57
C ILE A 78 -5.31 11.24 15.89
N ARG A 79 -6.63 11.34 15.81
CA ARG A 79 -7.45 10.33 15.17
C ARG A 79 -7.23 10.28 13.65
N VAL A 80 -7.07 11.45 13.00
CA VAL A 80 -6.75 11.50 11.55
C VAL A 80 -5.35 10.95 11.32
N ALA A 81 -4.40 11.27 12.20
CA ALA A 81 -3.05 10.72 12.15
C ALA A 81 -3.06 9.19 12.31
N LYS A 82 -3.85 8.65 13.24
CA LYS A 82 -4.06 7.21 13.43
C LYS A 82 -4.59 6.52 12.18
N ASP A 83 -5.57 7.11 11.52
CA ASP A 83 -6.11 6.57 10.27
C ASP A 83 -5.04 6.52 9.18
N ALA A 84 -4.21 7.56 9.04
CA ALA A 84 -3.13 7.60 8.06
C ALA A 84 -2.01 6.60 8.38
N VAL A 85 -1.64 6.44 9.66
CA VAL A 85 -0.65 5.45 10.11
C VAL A 85 -1.17 4.03 9.89
N ALA A 86 -2.43 3.78 10.22
CA ALA A 86 -3.06 2.47 10.01
C ALA A 86 -3.14 2.09 8.53
N ASP A 87 -3.54 3.04 7.64
CA ASP A 87 -3.53 2.80 6.19
C ASP A 87 -2.11 2.51 5.67
N ALA A 88 -1.11 3.21 6.19
CA ALA A 88 0.29 2.99 5.83
C ALA A 88 0.77 1.61 6.29
N ASN A 89 0.39 1.18 7.48
CA ASN A 89 0.72 -0.13 8.03
C ASN A 89 0.05 -1.28 7.25
N GLU A 90 -1.20 -1.11 6.85
CA GLU A 90 -1.88 -2.08 5.99
C GLU A 90 -1.17 -2.23 4.63
N LEU A 91 -0.74 -1.10 4.03
CA LEU A 91 0.03 -1.16 2.79
C LEU A 91 1.37 -1.86 2.99
N LEU A 92 2.06 -1.58 4.10
CA LEU A 92 3.33 -2.20 4.44
C LEU A 92 3.19 -3.73 4.58
N THR A 93 2.22 -4.18 5.37
CA THR A 93 1.90 -5.60 5.56
C THR A 93 1.55 -6.27 4.23
N ALA A 94 0.67 -5.67 3.44
CA ALA A 94 0.29 -6.22 2.14
C ALA A 94 1.49 -6.33 1.18
N ARG A 95 2.41 -5.36 1.20
CA ARG A 95 3.63 -5.39 0.37
C ARG A 95 4.59 -6.47 0.82
N HIS A 96 4.77 -6.63 2.13
CA HIS A 96 5.61 -7.70 2.67
C HIS A 96 5.05 -9.09 2.31
N THR A 97 3.76 -9.32 2.51
CA THR A 97 3.09 -10.56 2.13
C THR A 97 3.28 -10.88 0.65
N LEU A 98 3.06 -9.90 -0.24
CA LEU A 98 3.29 -10.08 -1.68
C LEU A 98 4.74 -10.43 -2.03
N MET A 99 5.72 -9.90 -1.32
CA MET A 99 7.13 -10.26 -1.56
C MET A 99 7.40 -11.71 -1.19
N VAL A 100 6.85 -12.19 -0.07
CA VAL A 100 6.95 -13.59 0.35
C VAL A 100 6.27 -14.50 -0.68
N GLU A 101 5.06 -14.16 -1.11
CA GLU A 101 4.34 -14.92 -2.14
C GLU A 101 5.11 -14.99 -3.47
N TYR A 102 5.69 -13.88 -3.93
CA TYR A 102 6.51 -13.86 -5.15
C TYR A 102 7.79 -14.67 -4.99
N HIS A 103 8.44 -14.63 -3.83
CA HIS A 103 9.61 -15.44 -3.55
C HIS A 103 9.31 -16.94 -3.69
N GLU A 104 8.23 -17.42 -3.05
CA GLU A 104 7.80 -18.81 -3.15
C GLU A 104 7.40 -19.19 -4.60
N LEU A 105 6.70 -18.31 -5.30
CA LEU A 105 6.34 -18.51 -6.71
C LEU A 105 7.59 -18.67 -7.60
N TRP A 106 8.65 -17.87 -7.36
CA TRP A 106 9.87 -17.99 -8.14
C TRP A 106 10.67 -19.24 -7.78
N LYS A 107 10.65 -19.70 -6.53
CA LYS A 107 11.21 -20.99 -6.12
C LYS A 107 10.52 -22.14 -6.83
N GLU A 108 9.20 -22.19 -6.83
CA GLU A 108 8.43 -23.22 -7.54
C GLU A 108 8.76 -23.23 -9.04
N ARG A 109 8.80 -22.07 -9.67
CA ARG A 109 9.17 -21.96 -11.09
C ARG A 109 10.58 -22.45 -11.39
N TYR A 110 11.51 -22.16 -10.49
CA TYR A 110 12.90 -22.62 -10.61
C TYR A 110 12.97 -24.16 -10.52
N GLU A 111 12.37 -24.77 -9.50
CA GLU A 111 12.36 -26.22 -9.34
C GLU A 111 11.69 -26.94 -10.54
N ASN A 112 10.59 -26.38 -11.05
CA ASN A 112 9.93 -26.90 -12.25
C ASN A 112 10.84 -26.81 -13.51
N THR A 113 11.62 -25.75 -13.65
CA THR A 113 12.56 -25.57 -14.77
C THR A 113 13.75 -26.52 -14.61
N LYS A 114 14.29 -26.64 -13.38
CA LYS A 114 15.36 -27.56 -13.02
C LYS A 114 14.99 -29.02 -13.29
N ALA A 115 13.80 -29.45 -12.88
CA ALA A 115 13.31 -30.79 -13.16
C ALA A 115 13.22 -31.10 -14.68
N LYS A 116 12.81 -30.10 -15.48
CA LYS A 116 12.82 -30.24 -16.95
C LYS A 116 14.24 -30.35 -17.48
N TYR A 117 15.16 -29.52 -17.01
CA TYR A 117 16.56 -29.54 -17.40
C TYR A 117 17.19 -30.90 -17.09
N GLU A 118 17.02 -31.46 -15.89
CA GLU A 118 17.56 -32.76 -15.50
C GLU A 118 16.98 -33.92 -16.34
N ARG A 119 15.66 -33.93 -16.66
CA ARG A 119 15.06 -34.91 -17.57
C ARG A 119 15.70 -34.85 -18.96
N PHE A 120 15.96 -33.68 -19.52
CA PHE A 120 16.63 -33.54 -20.80
C PHE A 120 18.07 -34.02 -20.74
N LYS A 121 18.80 -33.71 -19.64
CA LYS A 121 20.18 -34.12 -19.42
C LYS A 121 20.34 -35.66 -19.36
N GLN A 122 19.36 -36.35 -18.78
CA GLN A 122 19.36 -37.82 -18.67
C GLN A 122 18.96 -38.56 -19.98
N ASN A 123 18.43 -37.85 -20.97
CA ASN A 123 18.03 -38.44 -22.23
C ASN A 123 19.25 -38.61 -23.15
N PRO A 124 19.67 -39.87 -23.47
CA PRO A 124 20.87 -40.11 -24.25
C PRO A 124 20.78 -39.62 -25.71
N ASN A 125 19.55 -39.36 -26.20
CA ASN A 125 19.31 -38.89 -27.56
C ASN A 125 19.33 -37.36 -27.68
N VAL A 126 19.53 -36.63 -26.59
CA VAL A 126 19.54 -35.18 -26.60
C VAL A 126 20.96 -34.66 -26.72
N ASN A 127 21.18 -33.78 -27.68
CA ASN A 127 22.42 -33.04 -27.77
C ASN A 127 22.50 -32.02 -26.61
N HIS A 128 23.40 -32.28 -25.67
CA HIS A 128 23.59 -31.43 -24.46
C HIS A 128 24.02 -29.99 -24.77
N ARG A 129 24.48 -29.71 -25.99
CA ARG A 129 24.80 -28.35 -26.49
C ARG A 129 23.65 -27.72 -27.27
N SER A 130 22.46 -28.32 -27.23
CA SER A 130 21.30 -27.82 -27.96
C SER A 130 20.89 -26.43 -27.41
N PHE A 131 20.35 -25.59 -28.31
CA PHE A 131 19.78 -24.28 -27.93
C PHE A 131 18.69 -24.40 -26.86
N HIS A 132 18.00 -25.56 -26.82
CA HIS A 132 16.97 -25.82 -25.81
C HIS A 132 17.57 -25.95 -24.41
N MET A 133 18.69 -26.69 -24.24
CA MET A 133 19.37 -26.83 -22.96
C MET A 133 19.94 -25.49 -22.47
N LEU A 134 20.58 -24.73 -23.37
CA LEU A 134 21.06 -23.37 -23.07
C LEU A 134 19.89 -22.44 -22.68
N GLY A 135 18.76 -22.55 -23.35
CA GLY A 135 17.54 -21.80 -23.00
C GLY A 135 17.01 -22.10 -21.60
N LEU A 136 17.04 -23.38 -21.18
CA LEU A 136 16.66 -23.78 -19.82
C LEU A 136 17.65 -23.25 -18.77
N GLN A 137 18.95 -23.32 -19.04
CA GLN A 137 19.99 -22.76 -18.15
C GLN A 137 19.83 -21.27 -17.96
N ASN A 138 19.71 -20.50 -19.03
CA ASN A 138 19.49 -19.07 -18.97
C ASN A 138 18.18 -18.71 -18.24
N LYS A 139 17.14 -19.54 -18.36
CA LYS A 139 15.90 -19.37 -17.64
C LYS A 139 16.09 -19.61 -16.13
N MET A 140 16.80 -20.66 -15.74
CA MET A 140 17.13 -20.96 -14.34
C MET A 140 17.94 -19.84 -13.71
N GLU A 141 18.94 -19.29 -14.39
CA GLU A 141 19.74 -18.16 -13.89
C GLU A 141 18.88 -16.92 -13.64
N ARG A 142 17.98 -16.59 -14.56
CA ARG A 142 17.04 -15.46 -14.38
C ARG A 142 16.11 -15.69 -13.18
N GLN A 143 15.62 -16.91 -13.02
CA GLN A 143 14.75 -17.27 -11.90
C GLN A 143 15.51 -17.21 -10.57
N LEU A 144 16.75 -17.68 -10.52
CA LEU A 144 17.61 -17.62 -9.35
C LEU A 144 17.87 -16.16 -8.93
N LYS A 145 18.16 -15.28 -9.90
CA LYS A 145 18.31 -13.85 -9.63
C LYS A 145 17.05 -13.21 -9.02
N GLN A 146 15.86 -13.66 -9.46
CA GLN A 146 14.60 -13.18 -8.87
C GLN A 146 14.41 -13.70 -7.44
N ILE A 147 14.75 -14.97 -7.17
CA ILE A 147 14.68 -15.55 -5.82
C ILE A 147 15.60 -14.74 -4.89
N GLN A 148 16.87 -14.56 -5.26
CA GLN A 148 17.84 -13.78 -4.48
C GLN A 148 17.41 -12.33 -4.25
N PHE A 149 16.81 -11.70 -5.27
CA PHE A 149 16.26 -10.35 -5.16
C PHE A 149 15.18 -10.25 -4.08
N TYR A 150 14.17 -11.14 -4.10
CA TYR A 150 13.11 -11.13 -3.10
C TYR A 150 13.62 -11.54 -1.72
N GLU A 151 14.48 -12.55 -1.63
CA GLU A 151 15.10 -13.00 -0.38
C GLU A 151 15.84 -11.86 0.31
N GLN A 152 16.68 -11.12 -0.41
CA GLN A 152 17.40 -9.97 0.12
C GLN A 152 16.44 -8.88 0.63
N HIS A 153 15.38 -8.59 -0.11
CA HIS A 153 14.38 -7.59 0.30
C HIS A 153 13.59 -8.03 1.53
N ILE A 154 13.24 -9.31 1.65
CA ILE A 154 12.57 -9.87 2.82
C ILE A 154 13.48 -9.80 4.05
N LEU A 155 14.73 -10.26 3.94
CA LEU A 155 15.69 -10.27 5.04
C LEU A 155 16.04 -8.87 5.55
N GLN A 156 16.18 -7.90 4.65
CA GLN A 156 16.51 -6.52 5.01
C GLN A 156 15.29 -5.66 5.32
N TYR A 157 14.09 -6.21 5.23
CA TYR A 157 12.83 -5.48 5.32
C TYR A 157 12.85 -4.23 4.43
N THR A 158 13.29 -4.41 3.18
CA THR A 158 13.34 -3.35 2.16
C THR A 158 12.26 -3.60 1.12
N PHE A 159 11.81 -2.55 0.44
CA PHE A 159 10.79 -2.67 -0.57
C PHE A 159 11.30 -2.11 -1.89
N PRO A 160 11.07 -2.80 -3.02
CA PRO A 160 11.27 -2.20 -4.32
C PRO A 160 10.51 -0.87 -4.39
N SER A 161 11.01 0.09 -5.15
CA SER A 161 10.45 1.44 -5.20
C SER A 161 8.93 1.45 -5.31
N ILE A 162 8.27 1.96 -4.27
CA ILE A 162 6.81 2.04 -4.21
C ILE A 162 6.37 3.32 -4.88
N VAL A 163 5.57 3.18 -5.91
CA VAL A 163 4.88 4.29 -6.55
C VAL A 163 3.51 4.44 -5.92
N PHE A 164 3.35 5.45 -5.07
CA PHE A 164 2.06 5.77 -4.49
C PHE A 164 1.11 6.27 -5.59
N ARG A 165 -0.10 5.75 -5.64
CA ARG A 165 -1.17 6.08 -6.61
C ARG A 165 -0.97 5.58 -8.03
N GLY A 166 -0.30 4.45 -8.13
CA GLY A 166 -0.32 3.64 -9.33
C GLY A 166 0.88 3.87 -10.24
N ARG A 167 1.54 2.77 -10.50
CA ARG A 167 2.70 2.69 -11.38
C ARG A 167 2.37 3.17 -12.79
N LYS A 168 1.19 2.84 -13.30
CA LYS A 168 0.75 3.25 -14.64
C LYS A 168 0.76 4.77 -14.83
N ASN A 169 0.20 5.52 -13.86
CA ASN A 169 0.20 6.98 -13.93
C ASN A 169 1.62 7.56 -13.87
N PHE A 170 2.52 6.93 -13.12
CA PHE A 170 3.93 7.33 -13.08
C PHE A 170 4.65 7.04 -14.41
N GLU A 171 4.37 5.91 -15.03
CA GLU A 171 4.90 5.57 -16.36
C GLU A 171 4.40 6.53 -17.43
N GLU A 172 3.12 6.96 -17.36
CA GLU A 172 2.57 7.99 -18.28
C GLU A 172 3.21 9.37 -18.04
N LEU A 173 3.52 9.72 -16.78
CA LEU A 173 4.31 10.92 -16.48
C LEU A 173 5.72 10.85 -17.11
N GLN A 174 6.39 9.70 -16.99
CA GLN A 174 7.72 9.52 -17.57
C GLN A 174 7.74 9.59 -19.09
N LYS A 175 6.65 9.15 -19.73
CA LYS A 175 6.46 9.26 -21.20
C LYS A 175 6.05 10.66 -21.67
N GLY A 176 5.76 11.58 -20.73
CA GLY A 176 5.25 12.91 -21.06
C GLY A 176 3.75 12.97 -21.40
N ASN A 177 3.03 11.85 -21.28
CA ASN A 177 1.59 11.78 -21.54
C ASN A 177 0.73 12.31 -20.38
N LEU A 178 1.33 12.52 -19.20
CA LEU A 178 0.68 13.07 -18.02
C LEU A 178 1.47 14.27 -17.52
N SER A 179 0.82 15.40 -17.25
CA SER A 179 1.50 16.57 -16.68
C SER A 179 1.88 16.34 -15.22
N LYS A 180 2.89 17.07 -14.74
CA LYS A 180 3.35 17.00 -13.35
C LYS A 180 2.27 17.45 -12.37
N GLU A 181 1.48 18.45 -12.74
CA GLU A 181 0.36 18.95 -11.96
C GLU A 181 -0.70 17.88 -11.81
N LYS A 182 -1.10 17.23 -12.90
CA LYS A 182 -2.08 16.14 -12.88
C LYS A 182 -1.58 14.92 -12.13
N TRP A 183 -0.29 14.60 -12.24
CA TRP A 183 0.33 13.57 -11.42
C TRP A 183 0.26 13.91 -9.93
N ASN A 184 0.54 15.17 -9.55
CA ASN A 184 0.45 15.61 -8.16
C ASN A 184 -0.98 15.55 -7.61
N GLU A 185 -1.98 15.93 -8.38
CA GLU A 185 -3.40 15.74 -8.01
C GLU A 185 -3.71 14.27 -7.76
N LEU A 186 -3.40 13.39 -8.71
CA LEU A 186 -3.63 11.95 -8.59
C LEU A 186 -2.89 11.35 -7.40
N ARG A 187 -1.67 11.78 -7.15
CA ARG A 187 -0.83 11.31 -6.06
C ARG A 187 -1.36 11.72 -4.70
N ASN A 188 -1.98 12.88 -4.58
CA ASN A 188 -2.43 13.48 -3.33
C ASN A 188 -3.96 13.41 -3.15
N GLY A 189 -4.71 12.96 -4.13
CA GLY A 189 -6.17 12.93 -4.14
C GLY A 189 -6.79 11.80 -3.31
N ARG A 190 -6.32 11.59 -2.08
CA ARG A 190 -6.91 10.58 -1.19
C ARG A 190 -6.99 11.08 0.24
N MET A 191 -8.14 10.85 0.85
CA MET A 191 -8.33 10.83 2.28
C MET A 191 -9.10 9.57 2.66
N SER A 192 -8.76 8.96 3.78
CA SER A 192 -9.44 7.81 4.35
C SER A 192 -9.74 8.11 5.81
N SER A 193 -10.88 7.68 6.29
CA SER A 193 -11.21 7.77 7.71
C SER A 193 -12.07 6.60 8.12
N ARG A 194 -11.82 6.09 9.32
CA ARG A 194 -12.46 4.89 9.86
C ARG A 194 -13.48 5.26 10.91
N GLY A 195 -14.68 4.69 10.78
CA GLY A 195 -15.70 4.76 11.80
C GLY A 195 -15.33 3.96 13.04
N ASP A 196 -15.90 4.34 14.17
CA ASP A 196 -15.80 3.63 15.44
C ASP A 196 -17.20 3.40 15.97
N ALA A 197 -17.64 2.14 16.00
CA ALA A 197 -18.97 1.77 16.43
C ALA A 197 -19.27 2.24 17.87
N THR A 198 -18.25 2.28 18.75
CA THR A 198 -18.40 2.73 20.14
C THR A 198 -18.66 4.23 20.27
N LYS A 199 -18.37 5.02 19.22
CA LYS A 199 -18.53 6.48 19.19
C LYS A 199 -19.64 6.96 18.23
N GLY A 200 -20.54 6.07 17.85
CA GLY A 200 -21.67 6.41 16.97
C GLY A 200 -21.23 6.74 15.53
N GLY A 201 -20.16 6.11 15.03
CA GLY A 201 -19.72 6.24 13.65
C GLY A 201 -18.39 6.95 13.47
N ASN A 202 -18.22 7.65 12.34
CA ASN A 202 -16.99 8.35 11.99
C ASN A 202 -17.06 9.84 12.38
N PRO A 203 -16.30 10.30 13.39
CA PRO A 203 -16.31 11.72 13.76
C PRO A 203 -15.56 12.63 12.79
N ASN A 204 -14.69 12.09 11.93
CA ASN A 204 -13.87 12.89 11.01
C ASN A 204 -14.57 13.10 9.66
N LEU A 205 -15.41 12.13 9.25
CA LEU A 205 -16.18 12.17 8.00
C LEU A 205 -17.58 11.66 8.29
N ARG A 206 -18.59 12.51 8.09
CA ARG A 206 -20.00 12.14 8.27
C ARG A 206 -20.80 12.53 7.04
N VAL A 207 -21.71 11.66 6.65
CA VAL A 207 -22.76 11.99 5.71
C VAL A 207 -23.97 12.36 6.54
N LEU A 208 -24.46 13.58 6.36
CA LEU A 208 -25.64 14.11 7.04
C LEU A 208 -26.78 14.21 6.03
N GLU A 209 -27.95 13.81 6.42
CA GLU A 209 -29.18 14.07 5.68
C GLU A 209 -29.62 15.52 5.92
N THR A 210 -29.95 16.24 4.87
CA THR A 210 -30.40 17.62 4.88
C THR A 210 -31.70 17.74 4.06
N GLU A 211 -32.39 18.84 4.15
CA GLU A 211 -33.60 19.08 3.36
C GLU A 211 -33.35 19.06 1.84
N GLU A 212 -32.11 19.38 1.42
CA GLU A 212 -31.70 19.41 0.01
C GLU A 212 -31.01 18.09 -0.46
N GLY A 213 -30.91 17.06 0.42
CA GLY A 213 -30.29 15.78 0.12
C GLY A 213 -29.22 15.41 1.15
N PHE A 214 -28.02 15.00 0.71
CA PHE A 214 -26.93 14.60 1.60
C PHE A 214 -25.77 15.57 1.57
N ALA A 215 -25.28 15.95 2.75
CA ALA A 215 -24.10 16.77 2.93
C ALA A 215 -22.94 15.93 3.51
N LEU A 216 -21.72 16.15 3.02
CA LEU A 216 -20.52 15.58 3.60
C LEU A 216 -19.92 16.58 4.60
N GLN A 217 -19.95 16.22 5.88
CA GLN A 217 -19.22 16.95 6.91
C GLN A 217 -17.81 16.36 7.05
N MET A 218 -16.81 17.21 6.95
CA MET A 218 -15.40 16.83 7.08
C MET A 218 -14.74 17.73 8.12
N ILE A 219 -13.93 17.15 9.02
CA ILE A 219 -13.14 17.94 9.95
C ILE A 219 -11.94 18.52 9.21
N SER A 220 -11.95 19.82 8.98
CA SER A 220 -10.80 20.60 8.56
C SER A 220 -10.23 21.30 9.79
N ASN A 221 -9.31 20.66 10.52
CA ASN A 221 -8.66 21.35 11.63
C ASN A 221 -7.27 21.82 11.22
N ARG A 222 -7.22 23.00 10.63
CA ARG A 222 -6.11 23.87 10.94
C ARG A 222 -6.49 24.60 12.24
N LYS A 223 -5.81 24.28 13.34
CA LYS A 223 -5.69 25.26 14.41
C LYS A 223 -4.94 26.45 13.79
N VAL A 224 -5.68 27.51 13.51
CA VAL A 224 -5.12 28.81 13.16
C VAL A 224 -4.37 29.33 14.39
#